data_3bae687eaced910f75454931e49dd1ce
#
_entry.id   3bae687eaced910f75454931e49dd1ce
#
_cell.length_a   1.000
_cell.length_b   1.000
_cell.length_c   1.000
_cell.angle_alpha   90.00
_cell.angle_beta   90.00
_cell.angle_gamma   90.00
#
_symmetry.space_group_name_H-M   'P 1'
#
loop_
_entity.id
_entity.type
_entity.pdbx_description
1 polymer ?
#
loop_
_entity_poly.entity_id
_entity_poly.type
_entity_poly.pdbx_seq_one_letter_code
_entity_poly.pdbx_strand_id
1 'polypeptide(L)'
;SLALAGGIWNSSEQATATQVAVFILNAAAGNLGKTLRFHESEQPSEDTSHSQILQLLSDLNAGKVKLLIVDDSNPLHTLPASLGFAKAMKKTKVVALAAGKNETNQQATLVLPALTAYESWGDAIPSPGIFSIQQPVMAPVNTFDARAREDVMIAAAKQINPQAFAEITNYRDYIYERWAQAHQSR
;
A
#
# COMPACT_ATOMS: atom_id res chain seq x y z
N SER A 1 24.25 26.26 -3.66
CA SER A 1 24.41 24.81 -3.91
C SER A 1 23.50 24.04 -2.98
N LEU A 2 22.96 22.90 -3.44
CA LEU A 2 22.12 22.01 -2.66
C LEU A 2 22.81 20.63 -2.60
N ALA A 3 22.92 20.06 -1.40
CA ALA A 3 23.36 18.69 -1.21
C ALA A 3 22.15 17.76 -1.13
N LEU A 4 22.19 16.63 -1.81
CA LEU A 4 21.16 15.61 -1.79
C LEU A 4 21.76 14.26 -1.39
N ALA A 5 21.01 13.51 -0.59
CA ALA A 5 21.32 12.12 -0.25
C ALA A 5 20.04 11.29 -0.39
N GLY A 6 20.19 10.00 -0.52
CA GLY A 6 19.08 9.06 -0.62
C GLY A 6 19.04 8.35 -1.98
N GLY A 7 17.88 7.81 -2.30
CA GLY A 7 17.66 6.98 -3.46
C GLY A 7 18.09 5.51 -3.25
N ILE A 8 17.85 4.68 -4.26
CA ILE A 8 18.06 3.22 -4.20
C ILE A 8 19.51 2.80 -3.93
N TRP A 9 20.47 3.67 -4.26
CA TRP A 9 21.90 3.42 -4.06
C TRP A 9 22.38 3.67 -2.62
N ASN A 10 21.55 4.29 -1.76
CA ASN A 10 21.86 4.58 -0.37
C ASN A 10 21.17 3.60 0.58
N SER A 11 21.28 2.30 0.34
CA SER A 11 20.67 1.23 1.13
C SER A 11 21.69 0.50 2.02
N SER A 12 22.66 1.22 2.58
CA SER A 12 23.63 0.68 3.54
C SER A 12 23.13 0.83 4.98
N GLU A 13 23.81 0.16 5.91
CA GLU A 13 23.59 0.36 7.35
C GLU A 13 23.79 1.82 7.79
N GLN A 14 24.58 2.60 7.03
CA GLN A 14 24.86 4.01 7.28
C GLN A 14 23.92 4.96 6.54
N ALA A 15 22.85 4.49 5.90
CA ALA A 15 21.95 5.32 5.10
C ALA A 15 21.36 6.48 5.89
N THR A 16 20.88 6.24 7.10
CA THR A 16 20.33 7.28 7.99
C THR A 16 21.40 8.28 8.39
N ALA A 17 22.60 7.82 8.76
CA ALA A 17 23.70 8.72 9.13
C ALA A 17 24.12 9.60 7.96
N THR A 18 24.15 9.09 6.75
CA THR A 18 24.43 9.86 5.52
C THR A 18 23.38 10.93 5.29
N GLN A 19 22.10 10.62 5.44
CA GLN A 19 21.01 11.60 5.28
C GLN A 19 21.09 12.70 6.33
N VAL A 20 21.35 12.34 7.59
CA VAL A 20 21.56 13.32 8.68
C VAL A 20 22.74 14.23 8.39
N ALA A 21 23.87 13.68 7.93
CA ALA A 21 25.06 14.47 7.58
C ALA A 21 24.78 15.46 6.44
N VAL A 22 24.05 15.03 5.40
CA VAL A 22 23.64 15.90 4.29
C VAL A 22 22.65 16.98 4.75
N PHE A 23 21.74 16.65 5.68
CA PHE A 23 20.85 17.64 6.26
C PHE A 23 21.63 18.73 7.05
N ILE A 24 22.59 18.31 7.87
CA ILE A 24 23.46 19.23 8.63
C ILE A 24 24.26 20.11 7.65
N LEU A 25 24.78 19.54 6.56
CA LEU A 25 25.51 20.29 5.54
C LEU A 25 24.62 21.37 4.91
N ASN A 26 23.37 21.06 4.56
CA ASN A 26 22.42 22.04 4.02
C ASN A 26 22.05 23.10 5.07
N ALA A 27 21.94 22.74 6.34
CA ALA A 27 21.71 23.70 7.42
C ALA A 27 22.88 24.66 7.53
N ALA A 28 24.11 24.16 7.58
CA ALA A 28 25.35 24.98 7.64
C ALA A 28 25.52 25.89 6.41
N ALA A 29 25.10 25.42 5.24
CA ALA A 29 25.12 26.19 3.99
C ALA A 29 23.98 27.22 3.88
N GLY A 30 23.09 27.33 4.88
CA GLY A 30 21.98 28.29 4.90
C GLY A 30 20.88 27.94 3.86
N ASN A 31 20.76 26.71 3.48
CA ASN A 31 19.78 26.23 2.48
C ASN A 31 18.37 26.06 3.06
N LEU A 32 18.25 25.85 4.38
CA LEU A 32 16.97 25.62 5.04
C LEU A 32 16.06 26.85 4.95
N GLY A 33 14.82 26.64 4.57
CA GLY A 33 13.82 27.70 4.36
C GLY A 33 14.01 28.51 3.06
N LYS A 34 15.10 28.30 2.33
CA LYS A 34 15.41 28.97 1.05
C LYS A 34 15.37 27.97 -0.12
N THR A 35 16.47 27.24 -0.30
CA THR A 35 16.62 26.24 -1.36
C THR A 35 15.92 24.92 -0.97
N LEU A 36 15.98 24.56 0.30
CA LEU A 36 15.31 23.40 0.88
C LEU A 36 14.12 23.88 1.70
N ARG A 37 12.93 23.66 1.20
CA ARG A 37 11.67 23.97 1.88
C ARG A 37 10.93 22.69 2.17
N PHE A 38 10.50 22.52 3.42
CA PHE A 38 9.63 21.44 3.82
C PHE A 38 8.20 21.95 3.70
N HIS A 39 7.37 21.21 2.98
CA HIS A 39 5.93 21.38 3.05
C HIS A 39 5.43 20.52 4.20
N GLU A 40 4.57 21.06 5.02
CA GLU A 40 3.79 20.25 5.94
C GLU A 40 2.93 19.31 5.08
N SER A 41 3.20 18.02 5.18
CA SER A 41 2.30 17.03 4.61
C SER A 41 1.03 17.07 5.46
N GLU A 42 -0.07 17.48 4.87
CA GLU A 42 -1.37 17.49 5.54
C GLU A 42 -1.83 16.07 5.93
N GLN A 43 -1.17 15.05 5.37
CA GLN A 43 -1.39 13.66 5.73
C GLN A 43 -0.05 13.01 6.12
N PRO A 44 0.01 12.36 7.29
CA PRO A 44 1.12 11.48 7.61
C PRO A 44 1.23 10.42 6.51
N SER A 45 2.44 10.07 6.12
CA SER A 45 2.63 8.92 5.25
C SER A 45 2.02 7.69 5.93
N GLU A 46 1.04 7.07 5.27
CA GLU A 46 0.46 5.80 5.70
C GLU A 46 1.39 4.61 5.39
N ASP A 47 2.59 4.90 4.90
CA ASP A 47 3.57 3.89 4.54
C ASP A 47 3.94 3.04 5.75
N THR A 48 3.84 1.75 5.57
CA THR A 48 4.22 0.78 6.60
C THR A 48 5.71 0.87 6.91
N SER A 49 6.04 1.17 8.15
CA SER A 49 7.43 1.20 8.61
C SER A 49 8.02 -0.20 8.71
N HIS A 50 9.35 -0.29 8.65
CA HIS A 50 10.06 -1.57 8.87
C HIS A 50 9.70 -2.22 10.22
N SER A 51 9.53 -1.42 11.27
CA SER A 51 9.12 -1.91 12.59
C SER A 51 7.74 -2.56 12.59
N GLN A 52 6.79 -2.06 11.79
CA GLN A 52 5.46 -2.66 11.63
C GLN A 52 5.53 -4.02 10.89
N ILE A 53 6.42 -4.17 9.92
CA ILE A 53 6.68 -5.47 9.28
C ILE A 53 7.25 -6.47 10.29
N LEU A 54 8.21 -6.05 11.12
CA LEU A 54 8.75 -6.91 12.19
C LEU A 54 7.67 -7.29 13.22
N GLN A 55 6.78 -6.35 13.56
CA GLN A 55 5.65 -6.64 14.44
C GLN A 55 4.69 -7.64 13.82
N LEU A 56 4.33 -7.48 12.53
CA LEU A 56 3.51 -8.46 11.81
C LEU A 56 4.13 -9.85 11.84
N LEU A 57 5.44 -9.96 11.60
CA LEU A 57 6.17 -11.23 11.66
C LEU A 57 6.13 -11.86 13.05
N SER A 58 6.29 -11.05 14.10
CA SER A 58 6.14 -11.49 15.49
C SER A 58 4.75 -12.05 15.76
N ASP A 59 3.69 -11.34 15.33
CA ASP A 59 2.30 -11.72 15.55
C ASP A 59 1.90 -12.96 14.74
N LEU A 60 2.40 -13.09 13.50
CA LEU A 60 2.26 -14.32 12.70
C LEU A 60 2.91 -15.52 13.42
N ASN A 61 4.13 -15.33 13.92
CA ASN A 61 4.86 -16.38 14.65
C ASN A 61 4.18 -16.78 15.95
N ALA A 62 3.55 -15.84 16.64
CA ALA A 62 2.77 -16.07 17.85
C ALA A 62 1.37 -16.64 17.61
N GLY A 63 0.95 -16.82 16.34
CA GLY A 63 -0.39 -17.33 16.00
C GLY A 63 -1.52 -16.35 16.30
N LYS A 64 -1.24 -15.07 16.49
CA LYS A 64 -2.26 -14.03 16.73
C LYS A 64 -3.02 -13.65 15.47
N VAL A 65 -2.39 -13.75 14.29
CA VAL A 65 -3.01 -13.48 12.98
C VAL A 65 -3.75 -14.73 12.50
N LYS A 66 -5.06 -14.67 12.44
CA LYS A 66 -5.90 -15.80 12.00
C LYS A 66 -6.10 -15.84 10.48
N LEU A 67 -6.05 -14.68 9.86
CA LEU A 67 -6.16 -14.50 8.42
C LEU A 67 -5.22 -13.38 7.99
N LEU A 68 -4.40 -13.63 6.98
CA LEU A 68 -3.57 -12.65 6.29
C LEU A 68 -4.13 -12.43 4.90
N ILE A 69 -4.48 -11.20 4.58
CA ILE A 69 -4.85 -10.79 3.23
C ILE A 69 -3.63 -10.13 2.59
N VAL A 70 -3.25 -10.61 1.42
CA VAL A 70 -2.13 -10.06 0.64
C VAL A 70 -2.71 -9.50 -0.65
N ASP A 71 -2.71 -8.17 -0.75
CA ASP A 71 -3.22 -7.46 -1.90
C ASP A 71 -2.09 -7.08 -2.85
N ASP A 72 -2.04 -7.75 -4.00
CA ASP A 72 -1.15 -7.54 -5.16
C ASP A 72 0.33 -7.27 -4.80
N SER A 73 0.76 -7.72 -3.65
CA SER A 73 2.13 -7.57 -3.17
C SER A 73 2.87 -8.91 -3.15
N ASN A 74 4.20 -8.85 -3.15
CA ASN A 74 5.03 -10.05 -3.18
C ASN A 74 6.08 -10.06 -2.04
N PRO A 75 5.64 -10.13 -0.78
CA PRO A 75 6.54 -10.10 0.36
C PRO A 75 7.57 -11.23 0.39
N LEU A 76 7.31 -12.38 -0.24
CA LEU A 76 8.32 -13.45 -0.33
C LEU A 76 9.50 -13.08 -1.23
N HIS A 77 9.29 -12.17 -2.18
CA HIS A 77 10.36 -11.65 -3.04
C HIS A 77 10.98 -10.37 -2.47
N THR A 78 10.15 -9.46 -1.96
CA THR A 78 10.59 -8.11 -1.59
C THR A 78 11.23 -8.02 -0.20
N LEU A 79 10.86 -8.91 0.73
CA LEU A 79 11.45 -8.93 2.06
C LEU A 79 12.71 -9.81 2.10
N PRO A 80 13.73 -9.43 2.88
CA PRO A 80 14.90 -10.27 3.10
C PRO A 80 14.53 -11.66 3.61
N ALA A 81 15.07 -12.70 3.01
CA ALA A 81 14.79 -14.08 3.39
C ALA A 81 15.12 -14.36 4.86
N SER A 82 16.12 -13.65 5.42
CA SER A 82 16.51 -13.71 6.83
C SER A 82 15.39 -13.36 7.81
N LEU A 83 14.39 -12.58 7.39
CA LEU A 83 13.23 -12.27 8.22
C LEU A 83 12.28 -13.47 8.41
N GLY A 84 12.41 -14.52 7.61
CA GLY A 84 11.66 -15.76 7.76
C GLY A 84 10.16 -15.64 7.45
N PHE A 85 9.75 -14.68 6.61
CA PHE A 85 8.34 -14.44 6.26
C PHE A 85 7.66 -15.69 5.68
N ALA A 86 8.35 -16.45 4.81
CA ALA A 86 7.83 -17.70 4.24
C ALA A 86 7.43 -18.73 5.32
N LYS A 87 8.21 -18.80 6.39
CA LYS A 87 7.93 -19.72 7.53
C LYS A 87 6.77 -19.19 8.38
N ALA A 88 6.74 -17.89 8.62
CA ALA A 88 5.69 -17.24 9.41
C ALA A 88 4.33 -17.32 8.70
N MET A 89 4.29 -17.11 7.39
CA MET A 89 3.08 -17.16 6.56
C MET A 89 2.38 -18.53 6.62
N LYS A 90 3.12 -19.62 6.74
CA LYS A 90 2.56 -20.98 6.87
C LYS A 90 1.77 -21.24 8.15
N LYS A 91 1.85 -20.34 9.14
CA LYS A 91 1.15 -20.47 10.43
C LYS A 91 -0.25 -19.87 10.43
N THR A 92 -0.65 -19.22 9.33
CA THR A 92 -1.96 -18.59 9.20
C THR A 92 -2.62 -18.94 7.87
N LYS A 93 -3.91 -18.69 7.75
CA LYS A 93 -4.61 -18.73 6.47
C LYS A 93 -4.25 -17.49 5.67
N VAL A 94 -3.90 -17.66 4.40
CA VAL A 94 -3.52 -16.56 3.50
C VAL A 94 -4.49 -16.51 2.34
N VAL A 95 -5.10 -15.35 2.14
CA VAL A 95 -5.88 -15.01 0.96
C VAL A 95 -5.10 -13.99 0.16
N ALA A 96 -4.78 -14.31 -1.08
CA ALA A 96 -4.12 -13.39 -1.99
C ALA A 96 -5.11 -12.85 -3.03
N LEU A 97 -5.14 -11.53 -3.18
CA LEU A 97 -5.81 -10.84 -4.29
C LEU A 97 -4.72 -10.51 -5.30
N ALA A 98 -4.73 -11.09 -6.49
CA ALA A 98 -3.62 -10.95 -7.41
C ALA A 98 -4.04 -11.03 -8.88
N ALA A 99 -3.51 -10.12 -9.70
CA ALA A 99 -3.70 -10.13 -11.14
C ALA A 99 -2.78 -11.14 -11.87
N GLY A 100 -1.69 -11.57 -11.24
CA GLY A 100 -0.73 -12.51 -11.81
C GLY A 100 -0.10 -13.43 -10.78
N LYS A 101 0.61 -14.45 -11.23
CA LYS A 101 1.31 -15.40 -10.36
C LYS A 101 2.61 -14.79 -9.83
N ASN A 102 2.86 -14.95 -8.54
CA ASN A 102 4.11 -14.58 -7.88
C ASN A 102 4.44 -15.58 -6.75
N GLU A 103 5.61 -15.47 -6.14
CA GLU A 103 6.10 -16.39 -5.11
C GLU A 103 5.17 -16.44 -3.89
N THR A 104 4.58 -15.31 -3.52
CA THR A 104 3.71 -15.21 -2.35
C THR A 104 2.36 -15.86 -2.60
N ASN A 105 1.69 -15.52 -3.71
CA ASN A 105 0.35 -16.04 -3.96
C ASN A 105 0.36 -17.53 -4.33
N GLN A 106 1.46 -18.06 -4.87
CA GLN A 106 1.62 -19.51 -5.09
C GLN A 106 1.65 -20.30 -3.78
N GLN A 107 1.94 -19.69 -2.66
CA GLN A 107 1.92 -20.29 -1.32
C GLN A 107 0.69 -19.90 -0.51
N ALA A 108 -0.23 -19.11 -1.06
CA ALA A 108 -1.46 -18.71 -0.39
C ALA A 108 -2.43 -19.90 -0.24
N THR A 109 -3.26 -19.83 0.79
CA THR A 109 -4.34 -20.82 1.01
C THR A 109 -5.43 -20.69 -0.07
N LEU A 110 -5.69 -19.45 -0.48
CA LEU A 110 -6.67 -19.12 -1.52
C LEU A 110 -6.13 -17.94 -2.33
N VAL A 111 -6.27 -18.03 -3.65
CA VAL A 111 -6.00 -16.92 -4.56
C VAL A 111 -7.30 -16.49 -5.21
N LEU A 112 -7.65 -15.24 -5.07
CA LEU A 112 -8.77 -14.63 -5.76
C LEU A 112 -8.21 -13.81 -6.93
N PRO A 113 -8.57 -14.15 -8.17
CA PRO A 113 -8.11 -13.40 -9.34
C PRO A 113 -8.58 -11.96 -9.28
N ALA A 114 -7.64 -11.02 -9.42
CA ALA A 114 -7.90 -9.60 -9.38
C ALA A 114 -7.80 -8.98 -10.78
N LEU A 115 -8.60 -7.95 -11.02
CA LEU A 115 -8.48 -7.12 -12.22
C LEU A 115 -7.18 -6.32 -12.18
N THR A 116 -6.65 -6.03 -13.36
CA THR A 116 -5.53 -5.11 -13.51
C THR A 116 -5.98 -3.64 -13.36
N ALA A 117 -5.03 -2.74 -13.21
CA ALA A 117 -5.31 -1.30 -13.16
C ALA A 117 -6.01 -0.77 -14.43
N TYR A 118 -5.82 -1.43 -15.58
CA TYR A 118 -6.49 -1.04 -16.82
C TYR A 118 -7.97 -1.45 -16.89
N GLU A 119 -8.38 -2.39 -16.05
CA GLU A 119 -9.71 -2.98 -16.03
C GLU A 119 -10.56 -2.51 -14.84
N SER A 120 -9.98 -1.76 -13.90
CA SER A 120 -10.63 -1.35 -12.65
C SER A 120 -10.58 0.15 -12.41
N TRP A 121 -11.53 0.63 -11.60
CA TRP A 121 -11.49 1.96 -11.03
C TRP A 121 -10.41 2.05 -9.96
N GLY A 122 -9.79 3.23 -9.84
CA GLY A 122 -8.80 3.51 -8.81
C GLY A 122 -8.81 5.00 -8.44
N ASP A 123 -8.20 5.31 -7.30
CA ASP A 123 -7.90 6.68 -6.91
C ASP A 123 -6.51 6.76 -6.26
N ALA A 124 -5.92 7.94 -6.31
CA ALA A 124 -4.63 8.19 -5.71
C ALA A 124 -4.48 9.64 -5.27
N ILE A 125 -3.61 9.86 -4.29
CA ILE A 125 -3.15 11.18 -3.86
C ILE A 125 -1.65 11.25 -4.17
N PRO A 126 -1.25 11.59 -5.41
CA PRO A 126 0.15 11.57 -5.83
C PRO A 126 1.00 12.65 -5.13
N SER A 127 0.37 13.69 -4.65
CA SER A 127 0.99 14.70 -3.77
C SER A 127 -0.08 15.44 -2.98
N PRO A 128 0.29 16.14 -1.89
CA PRO A 128 -0.66 16.90 -1.09
C PRO A 128 -1.53 17.84 -1.94
N GLY A 129 -2.86 17.74 -1.79
CA GLY A 129 -3.83 18.56 -2.52
C GLY A 129 -4.11 18.13 -3.96
N ILE A 130 -3.43 17.10 -4.49
CA ILE A 130 -3.70 16.54 -5.82
C ILE A 130 -4.41 15.21 -5.67
N PHE A 131 -5.61 15.15 -6.22
CA PHE A 131 -6.46 13.96 -6.22
C PHE A 131 -6.62 13.46 -7.65
N SER A 132 -6.37 12.21 -7.86
CA SER A 132 -6.44 11.56 -9.17
C SER A 132 -7.42 10.40 -9.13
N ILE A 133 -8.27 10.32 -10.14
CA ILE A 133 -9.18 9.19 -10.35
C ILE A 133 -8.72 8.45 -11.59
N GLN A 134 -8.57 7.15 -11.47
CA GLN A 134 -8.32 6.26 -12.58
C GLN A 134 -9.62 5.61 -13.02
N GLN A 135 -9.94 5.75 -14.30
CA GLN A 135 -11.04 5.04 -14.94
C GLN A 135 -10.51 3.79 -15.65
N PRO A 136 -11.29 2.69 -15.70
CA PRO A 136 -10.92 1.56 -16.52
C PRO A 136 -10.89 1.97 -18.00
N VAL A 137 -9.86 1.55 -18.72
CA VAL A 137 -9.69 1.83 -20.16
C VAL A 137 -10.05 0.63 -21.03
N MET A 138 -10.35 -0.50 -20.42
CA MET A 138 -10.79 -1.71 -21.08
C MET A 138 -11.78 -2.48 -20.21
N ALA A 139 -12.60 -3.30 -20.84
CA ALA A 139 -13.46 -4.23 -20.12
C ALA A 139 -12.64 -5.36 -19.50
N PRO A 140 -13.09 -5.94 -18.38
CA PRO A 140 -12.45 -7.10 -17.77
C PRO A 140 -12.29 -8.26 -18.76
N VAL A 141 -11.12 -8.88 -18.77
CA VAL A 141 -10.89 -10.11 -19.52
C VAL A 141 -11.47 -11.27 -18.69
N ASN A 142 -12.66 -11.73 -19.05
CA ASN A 142 -13.46 -12.71 -18.28
C ASN A 142 -12.93 -14.16 -18.32
N THR A 143 -11.63 -14.36 -18.46
CA THR A 143 -11.05 -15.71 -18.53
C THR A 143 -11.03 -16.42 -17.16
N PHE A 144 -10.97 -15.65 -16.06
CA PHE A 144 -10.72 -16.19 -14.72
C PHE A 144 -11.74 -15.75 -13.65
N ASP A 145 -12.89 -15.20 -14.02
CA ASP A 145 -13.83 -14.56 -13.07
C ASP A 145 -13.12 -13.54 -12.14
N ALA A 146 -12.21 -12.77 -12.72
CA ALA A 146 -11.46 -11.77 -11.97
C ALA A 146 -12.39 -10.61 -11.57
N ARG A 147 -12.14 -10.05 -10.38
CA ARG A 147 -12.92 -8.93 -9.83
C ARG A 147 -11.99 -7.82 -9.35
N ALA A 148 -12.50 -6.60 -9.30
CA ALA A 148 -11.76 -5.51 -8.67
C ALA A 148 -11.50 -5.86 -7.19
N ARG A 149 -10.27 -5.68 -6.75
CA ARG A 149 -9.83 -6.01 -5.38
C ARG A 149 -10.66 -5.28 -4.34
N GLU A 150 -10.93 -4.04 -4.62
CA GLU A 150 -11.72 -3.15 -3.79
C GLU A 150 -13.18 -3.63 -3.67
N ASP A 151 -13.77 -4.14 -4.76
CA ASP A 151 -15.12 -4.70 -4.73
C ASP A 151 -15.19 -5.96 -3.86
N VAL A 152 -14.15 -6.80 -3.89
CA VAL A 152 -14.04 -7.96 -3.01
C VAL A 152 -13.96 -7.52 -1.55
N MET A 153 -13.18 -6.48 -1.26
CA MET A 153 -13.06 -5.94 0.10
C MET A 153 -14.36 -5.28 0.58
N ILE A 154 -15.06 -4.54 -0.30
CA ILE A 154 -16.37 -3.96 0.01
C ILE A 154 -17.39 -5.07 0.30
N ALA A 155 -17.42 -6.12 -0.51
CA ALA A 155 -18.31 -7.25 -0.29
C ALA A 155 -18.05 -7.94 1.06
N ALA A 156 -16.79 -8.11 1.44
CA ALA A 156 -16.41 -8.64 2.75
C ALA A 156 -16.79 -7.69 3.90
N ALA A 157 -16.55 -6.39 3.73
CA ALA A 157 -16.89 -5.36 4.72
C ALA A 157 -18.40 -5.28 4.98
N LYS A 158 -19.23 -5.43 3.95
CA LYS A 158 -20.69 -5.51 4.07
C LYS A 158 -21.16 -6.68 4.95
N GLN A 159 -20.46 -7.80 4.94
CA GLN A 159 -20.79 -8.94 5.82
C GLN A 159 -20.50 -8.62 7.30
N ILE A 160 -19.51 -7.76 7.55
CA ILE A 160 -19.10 -7.39 8.92
C ILE A 160 -19.96 -6.23 9.43
N ASN A 161 -20.18 -5.22 8.62
CA ASN A 161 -20.96 -4.03 8.94
C ASN A 161 -21.85 -3.60 7.77
N PRO A 162 -23.03 -4.22 7.60
CA PRO A 162 -23.92 -3.93 6.46
C PRO A 162 -24.37 -2.47 6.40
N GLN A 163 -24.56 -1.83 7.55
CA GLN A 163 -25.09 -0.47 7.60
C GLN A 163 -24.09 0.57 7.11
N ALA A 164 -22.79 0.39 7.41
CA ALA A 164 -21.75 1.33 7.00
C ALA A 164 -21.51 1.36 5.48
N PHE A 165 -21.94 0.33 4.76
CA PHE A 165 -21.74 0.19 3.31
C PHE A 165 -23.06 -0.01 2.55
N ALA A 166 -24.20 0.40 3.13
CA ALA A 166 -25.52 0.13 2.57
C ALA A 166 -25.68 0.71 1.15
N GLU A 167 -25.27 1.96 0.94
CA GLU A 167 -25.42 2.70 -0.32
C GLU A 167 -24.29 2.41 -1.32
N ILE A 168 -23.19 1.76 -0.91
CA ILE A 168 -22.04 1.49 -1.75
C ILE A 168 -22.23 0.15 -2.45
N THR A 169 -22.37 0.15 -3.78
CA THR A 169 -22.52 -1.09 -4.54
C THR A 169 -21.17 -1.66 -4.96
N ASN A 170 -20.23 -0.81 -5.34
CA ASN A 170 -18.91 -1.14 -5.86
C ASN A 170 -17.91 -0.04 -5.51
N TYR A 171 -16.64 -0.24 -5.90
CA TYR A 171 -15.58 0.72 -5.60
C TYR A 171 -15.74 2.07 -6.30
N ARG A 172 -16.32 2.10 -7.49
CA ARG A 172 -16.64 3.36 -8.17
C ARG A 172 -17.57 4.23 -7.31
N ASP A 173 -18.65 3.65 -6.77
CA ASP A 173 -19.60 4.37 -5.92
C ASP A 173 -18.89 4.89 -4.67
N TYR A 174 -18.01 4.05 -4.05
CA TYR A 174 -17.19 4.44 -2.91
C TYR A 174 -16.29 5.64 -3.21
N ILE A 175 -15.60 5.64 -4.36
CA ILE A 175 -14.76 6.77 -4.79
C ILE A 175 -15.60 8.04 -4.93
N TYR A 176 -16.75 7.95 -5.57
CA TYR A 176 -17.62 9.11 -5.77
C TYR A 176 -18.10 9.72 -4.45
N GLU A 177 -18.53 8.89 -3.50
CA GLU A 177 -18.94 9.38 -2.18
C GLU A 177 -17.78 10.01 -1.41
N ARG A 178 -16.63 9.33 -1.39
CA ARG A 178 -15.43 9.82 -0.72
C ARG A 178 -14.99 11.18 -1.25
N TRP A 179 -15.01 11.36 -2.57
CA TRP A 179 -14.59 12.60 -3.19
C TRP A 179 -15.63 13.72 -3.05
N ALA A 180 -16.91 13.40 -3.09
CA ALA A 180 -17.97 14.36 -2.83
C ALA A 180 -17.86 14.94 -1.41
N GLN A 181 -17.59 14.10 -0.41
CA GLN A 181 -17.37 14.52 0.98
C GLN A 181 -16.12 15.39 1.12
N ALA A 182 -15.00 15.00 0.50
CA ALA A 182 -13.76 15.77 0.52
C ALA A 182 -13.90 17.15 -0.16
N HIS A 183 -14.76 17.26 -1.15
CA HIS A 183 -15.02 18.55 -1.82
C HIS A 183 -15.92 19.48 -1.00
N GLN A 184 -16.85 18.93 -0.21
CA GLN A 184 -17.73 19.72 0.65
C GLN A 184 -17.04 20.25 1.91
N SER A 185 -15.93 19.64 2.33
CA SER A 185 -15.16 20.02 3.53
C SER A 185 -14.12 21.12 3.28
N ARG A 186 -14.05 21.67 2.07
CA ARG A 186 -13.20 22.80 1.68
C ARG A 186 -14.03 24.06 1.46
#